data_60a00f42a609e15adff8458f63ed5cfd
#
_entry.id   60a00f42a609e15adff8458f63ed5cfd
#
_cell.length_a   1.000
_cell.length_b   1.000
_cell.length_c   1.000
_cell.angle_alpha   90.00
_cell.angle_beta   90.00
_cell.angle_gamma   90.00
#
_symmetry.space_group_name_H-M   'P 1'
#
loop_
_entity.id
_entity.type
_entity.pdbx_description
1 polymer ?
#
loop_
_entity_poly.entity_id
_entity_poly.type
_entity_poly.pdbx_seq_one_letter_code
_entity_poly.pdbx_strand_id
1 'polypeptide(L)'
;MERWVVAMKKADFYGIGEKYHITPILARLIRNRDIIGDEEIDFYLNGTIADLYDGMLMRDMDRAVEILAEKIREEKLIRVIGDYDIDGVNATYILQEGLSGLGAEVDTDIPDRVRDGYGLNKMLIDRAIDDGIDTIITCDNGIAASEEIAYGKANGLTVIVTDHHEVPYVEMNGEREYLLPQADAVVDPHRPDCDYPFKGLCGAAVAYKLVEALYNVMQKDPDDMDYLMENVAIATVGDVMDLVGENRIFVKQGLDMLKRTKNQGLRALIECTGIDVERLNTYHIGFVLGPCINASGRLDTAKRALGLLNVRARRDAVMLAEDLKALNDSRKEMTERGVEEAVQMIETTSLKDDRVLVVYLPDCHESIAGIIAGRIKERYYRPVFVLTKAEEGVKGSGRSIEAYDMFAQMCKCRALFTKFGGHRLAAGLSLEEGNVQRFRETINALCELTEQDMQMKVSIDMQLPFPYITEEMIKELELLEPFGKGNPKPLFAEKNLRVLSPRIIGKNRNVLKCRLEDADGNQMEAVYFGDVEACLKAMEEKKVMSFTYYPSVNEYMGRRSVQVTIVNYQ
;
A
#
# COMPACT_ATOMS: atom_id res chain seq x y z
N MET A 1 -25.50 4.62 -7.65
CA MET A 1 -26.12 4.55 -6.30
C MET A 1 -25.32 3.58 -5.47
N GLU A 2 -24.92 3.92 -4.25
CA GLU A 2 -24.12 3.02 -3.40
C GLU A 2 -25.01 1.95 -2.77
N ARG A 3 -24.47 0.76 -2.60
CA ARG A 3 -25.13 -0.35 -1.89
C ARG A 3 -24.52 -0.50 -0.49
N TRP A 4 -25.28 -0.15 0.53
CA TRP A 4 -24.86 -0.27 1.92
C TRP A 4 -25.14 -1.67 2.46
N VAL A 5 -24.13 -2.28 3.08
CA VAL A 5 -24.19 -3.64 3.63
C VAL A 5 -23.63 -3.62 5.05
N VAL A 6 -24.45 -4.00 6.02
CA VAL A 6 -24.06 -4.08 7.42
C VAL A 6 -23.49 -5.48 7.70
N ALA A 7 -22.32 -5.54 8.36
CA ALA A 7 -21.75 -6.80 8.81
C ALA A 7 -22.64 -7.47 9.86
N MET A 8 -22.93 -8.77 9.67
CA MET A 8 -23.83 -9.54 10.54
C MET A 8 -23.14 -10.80 11.09
N LYS A 9 -21.85 -10.71 11.43
CA LYS A 9 -21.11 -11.81 12.01
C LYS A 9 -21.55 -12.04 13.47
N LYS A 10 -21.67 -13.30 13.89
CA LYS A 10 -22.11 -13.68 15.22
C LYS A 10 -20.94 -14.13 16.10
N ALA A 11 -20.97 -13.78 17.38
CA ALA A 11 -20.10 -14.27 18.44
C ALA A 11 -20.73 -13.96 19.81
N ASP A 12 -20.16 -14.47 20.88
CA ASP A 12 -20.47 -14.05 22.25
C ASP A 12 -19.72 -12.75 22.58
N PHE A 13 -20.27 -11.63 22.15
CA PHE A 13 -19.62 -10.31 22.33
C PHE A 13 -19.50 -9.89 23.79
N TYR A 14 -20.39 -10.36 24.66
CA TYR A 14 -20.31 -10.08 26.10
C TYR A 14 -19.22 -10.90 26.76
N GLY A 15 -19.14 -12.22 26.48
CA GLY A 15 -18.07 -13.07 27.01
C GLY A 15 -16.68 -12.65 26.54
N ILE A 16 -16.53 -12.27 25.26
CA ILE A 16 -15.28 -11.68 24.74
C ILE A 16 -14.98 -10.37 25.49
N GLY A 17 -15.98 -9.50 25.67
CA GLY A 17 -15.84 -8.22 26.35
C GLY A 17 -15.34 -8.39 27.79
N GLU A 18 -15.94 -9.29 28.56
CA GLU A 18 -15.54 -9.60 29.94
C GLU A 18 -14.10 -10.15 30.00
N LYS A 19 -13.76 -11.07 29.09
CA LYS A 19 -12.45 -11.73 29.07
C LYS A 19 -11.30 -10.78 28.79
N TYR A 20 -11.47 -9.87 27.81
CA TYR A 20 -10.41 -8.97 27.36
C TYR A 20 -10.57 -7.54 27.89
N HIS A 21 -11.50 -7.30 28.81
CA HIS A 21 -11.80 -5.97 29.38
C HIS A 21 -12.10 -4.91 28.34
N ILE A 22 -12.87 -5.28 27.31
CA ILE A 22 -13.30 -4.41 26.22
C ILE A 22 -14.83 -4.36 26.12
N THR A 23 -15.39 -3.35 25.47
CA THR A 23 -16.83 -3.28 25.26
C THR A 23 -17.34 -4.34 24.27
N PRO A 24 -18.63 -4.76 24.34
CA PRO A 24 -19.23 -5.60 23.32
C PRO A 24 -19.21 -4.99 21.92
N ILE A 25 -19.15 -3.66 21.80
CA ILE A 25 -18.97 -2.95 20.53
C ILE A 25 -17.61 -3.30 19.94
N LEU A 26 -16.53 -3.15 20.70
CA LEU A 26 -15.18 -3.48 20.23
C LEU A 26 -15.04 -4.97 19.91
N ALA A 27 -15.58 -5.86 20.74
CA ALA A 27 -15.63 -7.30 20.47
C ALA A 27 -16.29 -7.63 19.13
N ARG A 28 -17.39 -6.92 18.79
CA ARG A 28 -18.07 -7.05 17.49
C ARG A 28 -17.20 -6.56 16.34
N LEU A 29 -16.50 -5.44 16.52
CA LEU A 29 -15.59 -4.89 15.50
C LEU A 29 -14.41 -5.82 15.22
N ILE A 30 -13.84 -6.46 16.24
CA ILE A 30 -12.80 -7.49 16.12
C ILE A 30 -13.34 -8.67 15.32
N ARG A 31 -14.53 -9.17 15.67
CA ARG A 31 -15.16 -10.28 14.96
C ARG A 31 -15.49 -9.94 13.49
N ASN A 32 -15.83 -8.70 13.19
CA ASN A 32 -16.06 -8.25 11.82
C ASN A 32 -14.80 -8.35 10.95
N ARG A 33 -13.62 -8.32 11.54
CA ARG A 33 -12.30 -8.49 10.91
C ARG A 33 -11.85 -9.94 10.76
N ASP A 34 -12.78 -10.89 11.00
CA ASP A 34 -12.55 -12.34 10.97
C ASP A 34 -11.53 -12.87 12.00
N ILE A 35 -11.26 -12.08 13.02
CA ILE A 35 -10.43 -12.50 14.14
C ILE A 35 -11.29 -13.36 15.07
N ILE A 36 -10.92 -14.63 15.22
CA ILE A 36 -11.73 -15.66 15.90
C ILE A 36 -10.80 -16.47 16.82
N GLY A 37 -11.30 -16.76 18.00
CA GLY A 37 -10.54 -17.54 18.98
C GLY A 37 -9.65 -16.68 19.87
N ASP A 38 -9.27 -17.26 20.98
CA ASP A 38 -8.60 -16.54 22.05
C ASP A 38 -7.19 -16.10 21.67
N GLU A 39 -6.44 -16.97 21.02
CA GLU A 39 -5.06 -16.69 20.61
C GLU A 39 -5.00 -15.57 19.59
N GLU A 40 -5.90 -15.57 18.58
CA GLU A 40 -5.94 -14.53 17.56
C GLU A 40 -6.39 -13.18 18.12
N ILE A 41 -7.37 -13.18 19.06
CA ILE A 41 -7.83 -11.94 19.71
C ILE A 41 -6.73 -11.35 20.58
N ASP A 42 -6.02 -12.19 21.35
CA ASP A 42 -4.91 -11.74 22.18
C ASP A 42 -3.76 -11.20 21.33
N PHE A 43 -3.36 -11.92 20.30
CA PHE A 43 -2.35 -11.46 19.35
C PHE A 43 -2.74 -10.13 18.69
N TYR A 44 -4.00 -9.96 18.30
CA TYR A 44 -4.49 -8.73 17.68
C TYR A 44 -4.45 -7.52 18.62
N LEU A 45 -4.87 -7.69 19.87
CA LEU A 45 -4.93 -6.61 20.87
C LEU A 45 -3.56 -6.32 21.50
N ASN A 46 -2.84 -7.37 21.88
CA ASN A 46 -1.67 -7.32 22.76
C ASN A 46 -0.36 -7.71 22.10
N GLY A 47 -0.38 -8.15 20.82
CA GLY A 47 0.82 -8.62 20.10
C GLY A 47 1.97 -7.61 20.13
N THR A 48 3.16 -8.11 20.39
CA THR A 48 4.42 -7.38 20.57
C THR A 48 5.51 -7.92 19.62
N ILE A 49 6.68 -7.32 19.62
CA ILE A 49 7.84 -7.81 18.84
C ILE A 49 8.18 -9.26 19.22
N ALA A 50 8.01 -9.65 20.49
CA ALA A 50 8.30 -11.01 20.95
C ALA A 50 7.36 -12.08 20.34
N ASP A 51 6.25 -11.66 19.75
CA ASP A 51 5.28 -12.55 19.10
C ASP A 51 5.51 -12.68 17.59
N LEU A 52 6.52 -12.00 17.05
CA LEU A 52 6.92 -12.16 15.65
C LEU A 52 7.50 -13.56 15.43
N TYR A 53 7.17 -14.18 14.30
CA TYR A 53 7.72 -15.49 13.96
C TYR A 53 9.21 -15.40 13.67
N ASP A 54 9.96 -16.42 14.05
CA ASP A 54 11.38 -16.55 13.75
C ASP A 54 11.61 -16.58 12.22
N GLY A 55 12.46 -15.68 11.71
CA GLY A 55 12.83 -15.61 10.30
C GLY A 55 13.44 -16.91 9.77
N MET A 56 14.08 -17.70 10.64
CA MET A 56 14.67 -19.01 10.30
C MET A 56 13.63 -20.05 9.86
N LEU A 57 12.33 -19.81 10.07
CA LEU A 57 11.26 -20.65 9.54
C LEU A 57 11.04 -20.46 8.03
N MET A 58 11.56 -19.40 7.42
CA MET A 58 11.50 -19.22 5.98
C MET A 58 12.44 -20.19 5.28
N ARG A 59 11.95 -20.79 4.20
CA ARG A 59 12.77 -21.70 3.39
C ARG A 59 14.03 -21.00 2.85
N ASP A 60 15.17 -21.68 2.89
CA ASP A 60 16.50 -21.20 2.51
C ASP A 60 17.04 -20.01 3.35
N MET A 61 16.37 -19.60 4.44
CA MET A 61 16.87 -18.54 5.32
C MET A 61 18.20 -18.95 5.98
N ASP A 62 18.28 -20.19 6.46
CA ASP A 62 19.49 -20.79 7.03
C ASP A 62 20.66 -20.73 6.05
N ARG A 63 20.40 -21.11 4.80
CA ARG A 63 21.40 -21.10 3.71
C ARG A 63 21.82 -19.68 3.34
N ALA A 64 20.88 -18.75 3.24
CA ALA A 64 21.18 -17.34 2.97
C ALA A 64 22.08 -16.73 4.04
N VAL A 65 21.73 -16.98 5.32
CA VAL A 65 22.51 -16.50 6.47
C VAL A 65 23.91 -17.12 6.50
N GLU A 66 24.05 -18.44 6.24
CA GLU A 66 25.34 -19.12 6.20
C GLU A 66 26.26 -18.53 5.12
N ILE A 67 25.75 -18.35 3.90
CA ILE A 67 26.48 -17.74 2.78
C ILE A 67 26.91 -16.32 3.14
N LEU A 68 25.99 -15.49 3.63
CA LEU A 68 26.32 -14.09 3.97
C LEU A 68 27.34 -13.99 5.09
N ALA A 69 27.22 -14.81 6.14
CA ALA A 69 28.18 -14.83 7.23
C ALA A 69 29.59 -15.26 6.75
N GLU A 70 29.67 -16.17 5.78
CA GLU A 70 30.95 -16.55 5.15
C GLU A 70 31.52 -15.39 4.33
N LYS A 71 30.70 -14.78 3.44
CA LYS A 71 31.11 -13.67 2.58
C LYS A 71 31.58 -12.44 3.38
N ILE A 72 30.91 -12.15 4.50
CA ILE A 72 31.32 -11.06 5.42
C ILE A 72 32.70 -11.38 6.05
N ARG A 73 32.92 -12.61 6.53
CA ARG A 73 34.21 -13.02 7.10
C ARG A 73 35.35 -13.00 6.07
N GLU A 74 35.03 -13.25 4.81
CA GLU A 74 35.99 -13.22 3.69
C GLU A 74 36.17 -11.81 3.10
N GLU A 75 35.52 -10.79 3.65
CA GLU A 75 35.55 -9.40 3.18
C GLU A 75 35.18 -9.26 1.70
N LYS A 76 34.19 -10.04 1.24
CA LYS A 76 33.69 -10.00 -0.13
C LYS A 76 32.76 -8.81 -0.35
N LEU A 77 32.84 -8.22 -1.54
CA LEU A 77 31.93 -7.15 -1.96
C LEU A 77 30.53 -7.71 -2.21
N ILE A 78 29.54 -7.14 -1.54
CA ILE A 78 28.13 -7.50 -1.65
C ILE A 78 27.37 -6.34 -2.28
N ARG A 79 26.59 -6.59 -3.34
CA ARG A 79 25.68 -5.62 -3.93
C ARG A 79 24.25 -5.97 -3.62
N VAL A 80 23.51 -5.03 -3.01
CA VAL A 80 22.06 -5.12 -2.82
C VAL A 80 21.38 -4.49 -4.02
N ILE A 81 20.49 -5.25 -4.69
CA ILE A 81 19.70 -4.78 -5.83
C ILE A 81 18.23 -4.78 -5.45
N GLY A 82 17.68 -3.58 -5.18
CA GLY A 82 16.28 -3.38 -4.82
C GLY A 82 15.39 -3.03 -6.00
N ASP A 83 14.10 -2.79 -5.73
CA ASP A 83 13.18 -2.17 -6.69
C ASP A 83 13.07 -0.65 -6.44
N TYR A 84 12.44 0.05 -7.40
CA TYR A 84 12.38 1.52 -7.43
C TYR A 84 11.22 2.12 -6.62
N ASP A 85 10.40 1.32 -5.98
CA ASP A 85 9.28 1.81 -5.17
C ASP A 85 9.64 1.90 -3.68
N ILE A 86 8.64 2.23 -2.87
CA ILE A 86 8.82 2.47 -1.44
C ILE A 86 9.25 1.20 -0.69
N ASP A 87 8.79 0.01 -1.09
CA ASP A 87 9.21 -1.25 -0.48
C ASP A 87 10.65 -1.57 -0.86
N GLY A 88 10.97 -1.59 -2.17
CA GLY A 88 12.33 -1.85 -2.65
C GLY A 88 13.37 -0.88 -2.11
N VAL A 89 13.05 0.42 -2.00
CA VAL A 89 13.95 1.43 -1.41
C VAL A 89 14.21 1.15 0.07
N ASN A 90 13.16 0.85 0.85
CA ASN A 90 13.32 0.55 2.28
C ASN A 90 13.98 -0.81 2.52
N ALA A 91 13.67 -1.83 1.71
CA ALA A 91 14.34 -3.13 1.75
C ALA A 91 15.84 -3.01 1.45
N THR A 92 16.20 -2.21 0.43
CA THR A 92 17.61 -1.90 0.09
C THR A 92 18.31 -1.23 1.26
N TYR A 93 17.69 -0.22 1.88
CA TYR A 93 18.23 0.47 3.03
C TYR A 93 18.45 -0.46 4.23
N ILE A 94 17.47 -1.32 4.54
CA ILE A 94 17.55 -2.30 5.64
C ILE A 94 18.72 -3.25 5.43
N LEU A 95 18.86 -3.84 4.24
CA LEU A 95 19.98 -4.72 3.93
C LEU A 95 21.33 -3.98 3.98
N GLN A 96 21.41 -2.80 3.40
CA GLN A 96 22.63 -2.00 3.40
C GLN A 96 23.09 -1.67 4.82
N GLU A 97 22.21 -1.13 5.66
CA GLU A 97 22.54 -0.76 7.04
C GLU A 97 22.82 -1.99 7.90
N GLY A 98 21.96 -3.02 7.79
CA GLY A 98 22.11 -4.23 8.58
C GLY A 98 23.40 -4.99 8.28
N LEU A 99 23.72 -5.20 7.00
CA LEU A 99 24.97 -5.87 6.59
C LEU A 99 26.20 -5.03 6.94
N SER A 100 26.16 -3.70 6.73
CA SER A 100 27.25 -2.80 7.10
C SER A 100 27.46 -2.78 8.61
N GLY A 101 26.42 -2.88 9.43
CA GLY A 101 26.49 -3.02 10.89
C GLY A 101 27.23 -4.29 11.35
N LEU A 102 27.24 -5.33 10.51
CA LEU A 102 27.98 -6.57 10.71
C LEU A 102 29.42 -6.53 10.14
N GLY A 103 29.81 -5.41 9.52
CA GLY A 103 31.13 -5.21 8.94
C GLY A 103 31.26 -5.64 7.48
N ALA A 104 30.15 -5.88 6.78
CA ALA A 104 30.18 -6.15 5.34
C ALA A 104 30.52 -4.89 4.54
N GLU A 105 31.24 -5.09 3.42
CA GLU A 105 31.42 -4.07 2.39
C GLU A 105 30.23 -4.17 1.41
N VAL A 106 29.30 -3.18 1.50
CA VAL A 106 28.02 -3.21 0.81
C VAL A 106 27.90 -2.05 -0.16
N ASP A 107 27.58 -2.39 -1.41
CA ASP A 107 27.16 -1.46 -2.45
C ASP A 107 25.68 -1.67 -2.77
N THR A 108 25.03 -0.69 -3.41
CA THR A 108 23.60 -0.74 -3.73
C THR A 108 23.33 -0.31 -5.16
N ASP A 109 22.40 -0.98 -5.84
CA ASP A 109 21.87 -0.54 -7.12
C ASP A 109 20.34 -0.67 -7.15
N ILE A 110 19.68 0.26 -7.82
CA ILE A 110 18.24 0.27 -8.02
C ILE A 110 17.99 0.57 -9.50
N PRO A 111 17.17 -0.25 -10.19
CA PRO A 111 16.85 -0.03 -11.60
C PRO A 111 16.11 1.30 -11.82
N ASP A 112 16.31 1.90 -12.98
CA ASP A 112 15.50 3.01 -13.45
C ASP A 112 14.19 2.47 -14.05
N ARG A 113 13.07 2.97 -13.55
CA ARG A 113 11.73 2.48 -13.94
C ARG A 113 11.47 2.56 -15.45
N VAL A 114 11.97 3.61 -16.10
CA VAL A 114 11.70 3.87 -17.53
C VAL A 114 12.73 3.18 -18.42
N ARG A 115 14.01 3.22 -18.04
CA ARG A 115 15.12 2.70 -18.85
C ARG A 115 15.35 1.21 -18.65
N ASP A 116 15.36 0.79 -17.39
CA ASP A 116 15.77 -0.56 -17.01
C ASP A 116 14.56 -1.50 -16.82
N GLY A 117 13.39 -0.95 -16.52
CA GLY A 117 12.17 -1.71 -16.22
C GLY A 117 12.10 -2.12 -14.75
N TYR A 118 11.35 -3.20 -14.47
CA TYR A 118 11.14 -3.72 -13.12
C TYR A 118 12.18 -4.78 -12.78
N GLY A 119 12.75 -4.68 -11.57
CA GLY A 119 13.55 -5.71 -10.93
C GLY A 119 14.92 -5.97 -11.57
N LEU A 120 15.47 -7.14 -11.25
CA LEU A 120 16.78 -7.58 -11.74
C LEU A 120 16.77 -7.74 -13.26
N ASN A 121 17.79 -7.19 -13.93
CA ASN A 121 17.99 -7.32 -15.35
C ASN A 121 19.46 -7.56 -15.70
N LYS A 122 19.73 -7.96 -16.93
CA LYS A 122 21.07 -8.30 -17.39
C LYS A 122 22.08 -7.14 -17.23
N MET A 123 21.65 -5.90 -17.46
CA MET A 123 22.54 -4.73 -17.37
C MET A 123 23.00 -4.47 -15.93
N LEU A 124 22.11 -4.70 -14.94
CA LEU A 124 22.49 -4.62 -13.51
C LEU A 124 23.54 -5.68 -13.14
N ILE A 125 23.41 -6.88 -13.71
CA ILE A 125 24.36 -7.97 -13.50
C ILE A 125 25.71 -7.65 -14.17
N ASP A 126 25.68 -7.17 -15.43
CA ASP A 126 26.91 -6.79 -16.14
C ASP A 126 27.68 -5.69 -15.35
N ARG A 127 26.96 -4.69 -14.81
CA ARG A 127 27.57 -3.68 -13.93
C ARG A 127 28.19 -4.29 -12.67
N ALA A 128 27.51 -5.25 -12.05
CA ALA A 128 28.06 -5.92 -10.87
C ALA A 128 29.35 -6.70 -11.19
N ILE A 129 29.39 -7.37 -12.33
CA ILE A 129 30.60 -8.08 -12.80
C ILE A 129 31.74 -7.09 -13.08
N ASP A 130 31.45 -6.00 -13.79
CA ASP A 130 32.45 -4.98 -14.14
C ASP A 130 33.02 -4.29 -12.90
N ASP A 131 32.21 -4.10 -11.86
CA ASP A 131 32.58 -3.50 -10.58
C ASP A 131 33.27 -4.50 -9.62
N GLY A 132 33.43 -5.78 -10.02
CA GLY A 132 34.11 -6.81 -9.23
C GLY A 132 33.30 -7.31 -8.03
N ILE A 133 31.97 -7.21 -8.07
CA ILE A 133 31.08 -7.72 -7.02
C ILE A 133 31.18 -9.25 -6.97
N ASP A 134 31.26 -9.80 -5.77
CA ASP A 134 31.24 -11.25 -5.53
C ASP A 134 29.82 -11.79 -5.33
N THR A 135 29.00 -11.06 -4.60
CA THR A 135 27.67 -11.51 -4.18
C THR A 135 26.60 -10.47 -4.50
N ILE A 136 25.51 -10.89 -5.12
CA ILE A 136 24.29 -10.09 -5.30
C ILE A 136 23.22 -10.60 -4.34
N ILE A 137 22.55 -9.65 -3.67
CA ILE A 137 21.31 -9.89 -2.92
C ILE A 137 20.22 -9.07 -3.60
N THR A 138 19.17 -9.70 -4.09
CA THR A 138 17.97 -8.97 -4.52
C THR A 138 17.02 -8.77 -3.35
N CYS A 139 16.27 -7.67 -3.33
CA CYS A 139 15.21 -7.45 -2.35
C CYS A 139 14.00 -6.77 -3.00
N ASP A 140 12.82 -7.27 -2.67
CA ASP A 140 11.55 -6.87 -3.28
C ASP A 140 11.51 -7.13 -4.80
N ASN A 141 12.33 -8.03 -5.24
CA ASN A 141 12.38 -8.54 -6.62
C ASN A 141 13.26 -9.78 -6.70
N GLY A 142 13.24 -10.46 -7.84
CA GLY A 142 14.15 -11.56 -8.15
C GLY A 142 13.47 -12.91 -8.31
N ILE A 143 12.31 -13.16 -7.68
CA ILE A 143 11.63 -14.46 -7.77
C ILE A 143 11.24 -14.83 -9.20
N ALA A 144 11.00 -13.86 -10.06
CA ALA A 144 10.66 -14.05 -11.47
C ALA A 144 11.86 -13.93 -12.43
N ALA A 145 13.07 -13.60 -11.92
CA ALA A 145 14.25 -13.28 -12.73
C ALA A 145 15.14 -14.51 -13.00
N SER A 146 14.54 -15.65 -13.40
CA SER A 146 15.25 -16.92 -13.54
C SER A 146 16.38 -16.88 -14.58
N GLU A 147 16.17 -16.19 -15.72
CA GLU A 147 17.17 -16.07 -16.79
C GLU A 147 18.33 -15.19 -16.37
N GLU A 148 18.05 -14.07 -15.73
CA GLU A 148 19.02 -13.11 -15.23
C GLU A 148 19.88 -13.73 -14.13
N ILE A 149 19.28 -14.44 -13.19
CA ILE A 149 19.99 -15.13 -12.12
C ILE A 149 20.89 -16.22 -12.68
N ALA A 150 20.40 -17.03 -13.62
CA ALA A 150 21.21 -18.04 -14.30
C ALA A 150 22.41 -17.41 -15.03
N TYR A 151 22.21 -16.24 -15.65
CA TYR A 151 23.30 -15.48 -16.27
C TYR A 151 24.33 -15.00 -15.26
N GLY A 152 23.92 -14.43 -14.13
CA GLY A 152 24.82 -14.01 -13.05
C GLY A 152 25.63 -15.19 -12.49
N LYS A 153 24.97 -16.31 -12.23
CA LYS A 153 25.61 -17.55 -11.79
C LYS A 153 26.65 -18.08 -12.78
N ALA A 154 26.34 -18.07 -14.07
CA ALA A 154 27.26 -18.50 -15.13
C ALA A 154 28.52 -17.63 -15.21
N ASN A 155 28.47 -16.37 -14.73
CA ASN A 155 29.59 -15.44 -14.64
C ASN A 155 30.28 -15.44 -13.26
N GLY A 156 29.97 -16.40 -12.40
CA GLY A 156 30.68 -16.62 -11.12
C GLY A 156 30.15 -15.84 -9.92
N LEU A 157 29.02 -15.15 -10.07
CA LEU A 157 28.38 -14.46 -8.95
C LEU A 157 27.71 -15.45 -7.99
N THR A 158 27.79 -15.17 -6.70
CA THR A 158 26.86 -15.70 -5.69
C THR A 158 25.58 -14.89 -5.74
N VAL A 159 24.41 -15.53 -5.81
CA VAL A 159 23.12 -14.82 -5.90
C VAL A 159 22.17 -15.31 -4.82
N ILE A 160 21.70 -14.38 -4.01
CA ILE A 160 20.66 -14.60 -2.98
C ILE A 160 19.44 -13.77 -3.37
N VAL A 161 18.28 -14.40 -3.39
CA VAL A 161 17.00 -13.72 -3.64
C VAL A 161 16.27 -13.56 -2.32
N THR A 162 15.85 -12.32 -1.99
CA THR A 162 14.83 -12.05 -0.97
C THR A 162 13.66 -11.34 -1.65
N ASP A 163 12.50 -11.94 -1.60
CA ASP A 163 11.32 -11.44 -2.29
C ASP A 163 10.05 -11.78 -1.49
N HIS A 164 8.93 -11.22 -1.90
CA HIS A 164 7.61 -11.47 -1.32
C HIS A 164 6.52 -11.60 -2.40
N HIS A 165 6.89 -11.58 -3.65
CA HIS A 165 5.95 -11.71 -4.75
C HIS A 165 5.54 -13.16 -4.98
N GLU A 166 4.39 -13.35 -5.63
CA GLU A 166 3.90 -14.68 -6.02
C GLU A 166 4.92 -15.39 -6.93
N VAL A 167 5.24 -16.63 -6.60
CA VAL A 167 6.13 -17.44 -7.41
C VAL A 167 5.49 -17.73 -8.78
N PRO A 168 6.16 -17.40 -9.90
CA PRO A 168 5.65 -17.73 -11.22
C PRO A 168 5.42 -19.24 -11.39
N TYR A 169 4.40 -19.62 -12.14
CA TYR A 169 4.11 -21.02 -12.42
C TYR A 169 3.60 -21.22 -13.85
N VAL A 170 3.72 -22.44 -14.35
CA VAL A 170 3.07 -22.92 -15.57
C VAL A 170 2.04 -23.99 -15.20
N GLU A 171 0.90 -23.98 -15.88
CA GLU A 171 -0.08 -25.04 -15.70
C GLU A 171 0.20 -26.17 -16.71
N MET A 172 0.53 -27.36 -16.20
CA MET A 172 0.74 -28.57 -16.99
C MET A 172 -0.19 -29.67 -16.47
N ASN A 173 -1.06 -30.19 -17.37
CA ASN A 173 -2.00 -31.26 -17.03
C ASN A 173 -2.95 -30.98 -15.83
N GLY A 174 -3.23 -29.72 -15.54
CA GLY A 174 -4.08 -29.31 -14.41
C GLY A 174 -3.34 -29.18 -13.07
N GLU A 175 -2.02 -29.33 -13.08
CA GLU A 175 -1.14 -29.08 -11.94
C GLU A 175 -0.29 -27.83 -12.20
N ARG A 176 0.09 -27.12 -11.12
CA ARG A 176 0.98 -25.97 -11.19
C ARG A 176 2.41 -26.41 -10.97
N GLU A 177 3.26 -26.14 -11.94
CA GLU A 177 4.71 -26.26 -11.81
C GLU A 177 5.29 -24.88 -11.55
N TYR A 178 5.83 -24.67 -10.34
CA TYR A 178 6.39 -23.39 -9.92
C TYR A 178 7.80 -23.19 -10.45
N LEU A 179 8.07 -21.99 -10.95
CA LEU A 179 9.33 -21.64 -11.61
C LEU A 179 10.22 -20.86 -10.63
N LEU A 180 10.98 -21.57 -9.81
CA LEU A 180 11.95 -20.97 -8.89
C LEU A 180 13.27 -20.67 -9.62
N PRO A 181 13.88 -19.48 -9.38
CA PRO A 181 15.20 -19.16 -9.92
C PRO A 181 16.29 -20.04 -9.30
N GLN A 182 17.33 -20.34 -10.08
CA GLN A 182 18.48 -21.19 -9.65
C GLN A 182 19.53 -20.34 -8.91
N ALA A 183 19.09 -19.58 -7.89
CA ALA A 183 19.96 -18.83 -6.99
C ALA A 183 20.64 -19.73 -5.95
N ASP A 184 21.63 -19.21 -5.21
CA ASP A 184 22.26 -19.92 -4.11
C ASP A 184 21.33 -20.08 -2.92
N ALA A 185 20.45 -19.09 -2.68
CA ALA A 185 19.35 -19.17 -1.75
C ALA A 185 18.17 -18.32 -2.27
N VAL A 186 16.94 -18.76 -2.00
CA VAL A 186 15.72 -18.04 -2.36
C VAL A 186 14.82 -17.94 -1.14
N VAL A 187 14.79 -16.78 -0.51
CA VAL A 187 13.98 -16.50 0.69
C VAL A 187 12.73 -15.76 0.25
N ASP A 188 11.62 -16.46 0.22
CA ASP A 188 10.32 -15.90 -0.14
C ASP A 188 9.21 -16.68 0.60
N PRO A 189 8.38 -16.02 1.39
CA PRO A 189 7.31 -16.69 2.12
C PRO A 189 6.25 -17.31 1.21
N HIS A 190 6.10 -16.85 -0.05
CA HIS A 190 5.12 -17.38 -1.01
C HIS A 190 5.57 -18.67 -1.71
N ARG A 191 6.79 -19.11 -1.50
CA ARG A 191 7.24 -20.41 -2.05
C ARG A 191 6.32 -21.54 -1.60
N PRO A 192 5.99 -22.48 -2.49
CA PRO A 192 5.09 -23.59 -2.17
C PRO A 192 5.68 -24.56 -1.12
N ASP A 193 7.02 -24.60 -0.98
CA ASP A 193 7.76 -25.42 -0.02
C ASP A 193 8.20 -24.65 1.24
N CYS A 194 7.66 -23.45 1.47
CA CYS A 194 7.96 -22.63 2.63
C CYS A 194 6.87 -22.78 3.70
N ASP A 195 7.24 -23.17 4.91
CA ASP A 195 6.33 -23.37 6.04
C ASP A 195 6.19 -22.12 6.94
N TYR A 196 6.73 -20.97 6.52
CA TYR A 196 6.59 -19.73 7.27
C TYR A 196 5.12 -19.38 7.49
N PRO A 197 4.67 -19.14 8.74
CA PRO A 197 3.24 -19.09 9.07
C PRO A 197 2.49 -17.91 8.45
N PHE A 198 3.19 -16.78 8.20
CA PHE A 198 2.58 -15.55 7.69
C PHE A 198 3.12 -15.18 6.31
N LYS A 199 2.28 -15.30 5.28
CA LYS A 199 2.70 -15.08 3.88
C LYS A 199 2.65 -13.60 3.46
N GLY A 200 1.99 -12.75 4.22
CA GLY A 200 1.68 -11.37 3.83
C GLY A 200 2.76 -10.34 4.16
N LEU A 201 4.02 -10.72 4.31
CA LEU A 201 5.14 -9.79 4.52
C LEU A 201 5.42 -8.99 3.24
N CYS A 202 5.91 -7.74 3.38
CA CYS A 202 6.52 -6.98 2.29
C CYS A 202 8.01 -7.31 2.15
N GLY A 203 8.64 -6.89 1.05
CA GLY A 203 10.08 -7.14 0.79
C GLY A 203 10.98 -6.59 1.88
N ALA A 204 10.69 -5.42 2.43
CA ALA A 204 11.41 -4.82 3.56
C ALA A 204 11.30 -5.66 4.84
N ALA A 205 10.16 -6.30 5.09
CA ALA A 205 9.99 -7.19 6.25
C ALA A 205 10.79 -8.49 6.08
N VAL A 206 10.84 -9.05 4.88
CA VAL A 206 11.71 -10.21 4.57
C VAL A 206 13.18 -9.85 4.75
N ALA A 207 13.59 -8.68 4.24
CA ALA A 207 14.95 -8.16 4.41
C ALA A 207 15.31 -7.96 5.90
N TYR A 208 14.39 -7.39 6.69
CA TYR A 208 14.57 -7.22 8.14
C TYR A 208 14.79 -8.56 8.84
N LYS A 209 13.96 -9.56 8.57
CA LYS A 209 14.11 -10.90 9.16
C LYS A 209 15.40 -11.61 8.74
N LEU A 210 15.90 -11.38 7.52
CA LEU A 210 17.22 -11.90 7.11
C LEU A 210 18.33 -11.24 7.92
N VAL A 211 18.30 -9.93 8.10
CA VAL A 211 19.29 -9.21 8.91
C VAL A 211 19.25 -9.67 10.37
N GLU A 212 18.05 -9.79 10.96
CA GLU A 212 17.85 -10.26 12.33
C GLU A 212 18.46 -11.67 12.53
N ALA A 213 18.14 -12.60 11.62
CA ALA A 213 18.71 -13.96 11.64
C ALA A 213 20.24 -13.95 11.52
N LEU A 214 20.78 -13.07 10.68
CA LEU A 214 22.21 -12.94 10.48
C LEU A 214 22.93 -12.35 11.72
N TYR A 215 22.31 -11.34 12.40
CA TYR A 215 22.81 -10.81 13.68
C TYR A 215 22.92 -11.91 14.72
N ASN A 216 21.88 -12.74 14.86
CA ASN A 216 21.87 -13.87 15.78
C ASN A 216 22.99 -14.88 15.48
N VAL A 217 23.17 -15.28 14.21
CA VAL A 217 24.21 -16.25 13.81
C VAL A 217 25.62 -15.67 13.99
N MET A 218 25.82 -14.37 13.75
CA MET A 218 27.09 -13.68 13.96
C MET A 218 27.31 -13.25 15.41
N GLN A 219 26.42 -13.63 16.33
CA GLN A 219 26.49 -13.33 17.77
C GLN A 219 26.57 -11.82 18.07
N LYS A 220 25.83 -11.03 17.30
CA LYS A 220 25.56 -9.62 17.55
C LYS A 220 24.20 -9.45 18.18
N ASP A 221 24.02 -8.36 18.91
CA ASP A 221 22.74 -8.06 19.55
C ASP A 221 21.74 -7.60 18.48
N PRO A 222 20.59 -8.30 18.28
CA PRO A 222 19.56 -7.85 17.34
C PRO A 222 18.97 -6.48 17.70
N ASP A 223 18.97 -6.07 18.96
CA ASP A 223 18.50 -4.76 19.40
C ASP A 223 19.28 -3.61 18.71
N ASP A 224 20.52 -3.86 18.27
CA ASP A 224 21.33 -2.88 17.52
C ASP A 224 20.71 -2.50 16.16
N MET A 225 19.81 -3.33 15.60
CA MET A 225 19.14 -3.08 14.33
C MET A 225 17.65 -2.73 14.45
N ASP A 226 17.08 -2.73 15.65
CA ASP A 226 15.66 -2.48 15.89
C ASP A 226 15.15 -1.20 15.25
N TYR A 227 15.98 -0.15 15.18
CA TYR A 227 15.62 1.11 14.55
C TYR A 227 15.19 0.97 13.07
N LEU A 228 15.60 -0.10 12.39
CA LEU A 228 15.20 -0.39 11.01
C LEU A 228 13.73 -0.79 10.89
N MET A 229 13.06 -1.12 12.00
CA MET A 229 11.64 -1.45 12.01
C MET A 229 10.76 -0.25 11.57
N GLU A 230 11.22 0.98 11.74
CA GLU A 230 10.53 2.15 11.18
C GLU A 230 10.43 2.09 9.64
N ASN A 231 11.46 1.55 8.98
CA ASN A 231 11.49 1.34 7.53
C ASN A 231 10.58 0.19 7.11
N VAL A 232 10.49 -0.90 7.90
CA VAL A 232 9.52 -1.98 7.67
C VAL A 232 8.09 -1.44 7.72
N ALA A 233 7.77 -0.58 8.71
CA ALA A 233 6.43 0.02 8.80
C ALA A 233 6.12 0.94 7.61
N ILE A 234 7.10 1.74 7.16
CA ILE A 234 6.96 2.61 5.99
C ILE A 234 6.69 1.78 4.73
N ALA A 235 7.45 0.71 4.53
CA ALA A 235 7.30 -0.20 3.40
C ALA A 235 5.95 -0.94 3.45
N THR A 236 5.61 -1.57 4.57
CA THR A 236 4.35 -2.33 4.75
C THR A 236 3.12 -1.50 4.43
N VAL A 237 3.08 -0.24 4.91
CA VAL A 237 1.97 0.68 4.61
C VAL A 237 2.05 1.20 3.18
N GLY A 238 3.25 1.47 2.68
CA GLY A 238 3.50 2.05 1.36
C GLY A 238 3.18 1.10 0.21
N ASP A 239 3.49 -0.20 0.37
CA ASP A 239 3.14 -1.27 -0.57
C ASP A 239 1.70 -1.80 -0.37
N VAL A 240 0.95 -1.15 0.52
CA VAL A 240 -0.48 -1.47 0.74
C VAL A 240 -0.69 -2.92 1.18
N MET A 241 0.19 -3.44 2.04
CA MET A 241 0.04 -4.78 2.63
C MET A 241 -1.11 -4.82 3.62
N ASP A 242 -1.69 -6.01 3.84
CA ASP A 242 -2.76 -6.18 4.83
C ASP A 242 -2.21 -5.99 6.25
N LEU A 243 -2.78 -5.06 7.02
CA LEU A 243 -2.37 -4.74 8.40
C LEU A 243 -2.95 -5.75 9.40
N VAL A 244 -2.64 -7.02 9.19
CA VAL A 244 -3.01 -8.16 10.02
C VAL A 244 -1.76 -8.95 10.41
N GLY A 245 -1.88 -9.88 11.37
CA GLY A 245 -0.76 -10.72 11.78
C GLY A 245 0.48 -9.90 12.13
N GLU A 246 1.66 -10.33 11.68
CA GLU A 246 2.93 -9.66 11.94
C GLU A 246 2.99 -8.23 11.39
N ASN A 247 2.36 -7.96 10.25
CA ASN A 247 2.33 -6.62 9.66
C ASN A 247 1.72 -5.59 10.59
N ARG A 248 0.70 -5.98 11.37
CA ARG A 248 0.11 -5.13 12.39
C ARG A 248 1.12 -4.78 13.49
N ILE A 249 1.91 -5.75 13.94
CA ILE A 249 2.96 -5.55 14.96
C ILE A 249 4.06 -4.64 14.39
N PHE A 250 4.60 -4.95 13.21
CA PHE A 250 5.61 -4.13 12.56
C PHE A 250 5.17 -2.68 12.40
N VAL A 251 3.94 -2.45 11.93
CA VAL A 251 3.44 -1.09 11.70
C VAL A 251 3.18 -0.36 13.03
N LYS A 252 2.63 -1.03 14.04
CA LYS A 252 2.40 -0.43 15.36
C LYS A 252 3.71 0.00 16.01
N GLN A 253 4.71 -0.87 16.05
CA GLN A 253 6.01 -0.59 16.65
C GLN A 253 6.82 0.41 15.82
N GLY A 254 6.86 0.23 14.50
CA GLY A 254 7.58 1.13 13.60
C GLY A 254 7.01 2.55 13.58
N LEU A 255 5.70 2.75 13.73
CA LEU A 255 5.09 4.06 13.91
C LEU A 255 5.56 4.74 15.19
N ASP A 256 5.67 4.00 16.30
CA ASP A 256 6.17 4.55 17.55
C ASP A 256 7.66 4.90 17.49
N MET A 257 8.44 4.12 16.73
CA MET A 257 9.85 4.44 16.45
C MET A 257 9.96 5.67 15.54
N LEU A 258 9.15 5.74 14.47
CA LEU A 258 9.16 6.83 13.50
C LEU A 258 8.84 8.20 14.14
N LYS A 259 7.98 8.25 15.17
CA LYS A 259 7.72 9.47 15.95
C LYS A 259 8.97 10.04 16.62
N ARG A 260 9.95 9.21 16.93
CA ARG A 260 11.22 9.56 17.59
C ARG A 260 12.44 9.14 16.76
N THR A 261 12.26 9.07 15.44
CA THR A 261 13.30 8.61 14.51
C THR A 261 14.62 9.36 14.69
N LYS A 262 15.72 8.62 14.66
CA LYS A 262 17.09 9.16 14.63
C LYS A 262 17.59 9.36 13.21
N ASN A 263 16.91 8.79 12.20
CA ASN A 263 17.25 8.96 10.80
C ASN A 263 17.04 10.42 10.38
N GLN A 264 18.11 11.09 9.97
CA GLN A 264 18.09 12.52 9.62
C GLN A 264 17.20 12.80 8.42
N GLY A 265 17.17 11.88 7.44
CA GLY A 265 16.34 11.99 6.24
C GLY A 265 14.86 11.88 6.54
N LEU A 266 14.44 10.86 7.27
CA LEU A 266 13.03 10.67 7.68
C LEU A 266 12.55 11.85 8.52
N ARG A 267 13.36 12.29 9.47
CA ARG A 267 13.05 13.46 10.29
C ARG A 267 12.87 14.72 9.45
N ALA A 268 13.76 14.96 8.48
CA ALA A 268 13.64 16.09 7.58
C ALA A 268 12.39 16.00 6.70
N LEU A 269 12.03 14.80 6.20
CA LEU A 269 10.85 14.59 5.39
C LEU A 269 9.56 14.83 6.18
N ILE A 270 9.48 14.36 7.43
CA ILE A 270 8.35 14.62 8.33
C ILE A 270 8.17 16.12 8.57
N GLU A 271 9.27 16.83 8.87
CA GLU A 271 9.24 18.26 9.13
C GLU A 271 8.85 19.09 7.89
N CYS A 272 9.43 18.82 6.72
CA CYS A 272 9.14 19.59 5.50
C CYS A 272 7.72 19.34 4.96
N THR A 273 7.12 18.19 5.29
CA THR A 273 5.72 17.89 4.95
C THR A 273 4.71 18.46 5.94
N GLY A 274 5.17 19.04 7.06
CA GLY A 274 4.33 19.69 8.06
C GLY A 274 3.50 18.72 8.93
N ILE A 275 3.94 17.47 9.03
CA ILE A 275 3.28 16.46 9.87
C ILE A 275 3.54 16.77 11.34
N ASP A 276 2.46 16.80 12.13
CA ASP A 276 2.56 16.77 13.59
C ASP A 276 2.99 15.37 14.02
N VAL A 277 4.21 15.24 14.52
CA VAL A 277 4.85 13.96 14.88
C VAL A 277 4.00 13.16 15.89
N GLU A 278 3.37 13.84 16.87
CA GLU A 278 2.55 13.17 17.87
C GLU A 278 1.29 12.53 17.28
N ARG A 279 0.84 13.02 16.12
CA ARG A 279 -0.33 12.52 15.40
C ARG A 279 0.03 11.62 14.21
N LEU A 280 1.31 11.29 14.05
CA LEU A 280 1.79 10.46 12.96
C LEU A 280 1.13 9.07 13.01
N ASN A 281 0.56 8.65 11.88
CA ASN A 281 -0.15 7.37 11.73
C ASN A 281 -0.02 6.85 10.30
N THR A 282 -0.66 5.72 9.99
CA THR A 282 -0.62 5.08 8.67
C THR A 282 -1.08 5.98 7.52
N TYR A 283 -2.03 6.88 7.75
CA TYR A 283 -2.45 7.86 6.73
C TYR A 283 -1.27 8.74 6.28
N HIS A 284 -0.46 9.21 7.23
CA HIS A 284 0.70 10.04 6.91
C HIS A 284 1.76 9.26 6.13
N ILE A 285 1.96 7.98 6.46
CA ILE A 285 2.84 7.12 5.65
C ILE A 285 2.26 6.94 4.25
N GLY A 286 1.04 6.44 4.12
CA GLY A 286 0.46 6.08 2.82
C GLY A 286 0.16 7.25 1.88
N PHE A 287 -0.16 8.44 2.43
CA PHE A 287 -0.63 9.59 1.63
C PHE A 287 0.26 10.83 1.67
N VAL A 288 1.28 10.86 2.52
CA VAL A 288 2.19 12.01 2.62
C VAL A 288 3.65 11.59 2.42
N LEU A 289 4.22 10.76 3.28
CA LEU A 289 5.62 10.35 3.23
C LEU A 289 5.90 9.40 2.06
N GLY A 290 5.11 8.33 1.95
CA GLY A 290 5.27 7.32 0.90
C GLY A 290 5.18 7.90 -0.51
N PRO A 291 4.20 8.76 -0.82
CA PRO A 291 4.16 9.46 -2.09
C PRO A 291 5.39 10.31 -2.41
N CYS A 292 6.09 10.89 -1.41
CA CYS A 292 7.34 11.62 -1.63
C CYS A 292 8.48 10.66 -2.01
N ILE A 293 8.61 9.53 -1.31
CA ILE A 293 9.59 8.48 -1.62
C ILE A 293 9.33 7.92 -3.02
N ASN A 294 8.10 7.50 -3.31
CA ASN A 294 7.70 6.95 -4.60
C ASN A 294 7.82 7.92 -5.78
N ALA A 295 7.76 9.25 -5.54
CA ALA A 295 7.84 10.23 -6.60
C ALA A 295 9.21 10.23 -7.29
N SER A 296 10.28 9.95 -6.55
CA SER A 296 11.63 9.87 -7.11
C SER A 296 11.75 8.75 -8.15
N GLY A 297 11.30 7.54 -7.83
CA GLY A 297 11.30 6.40 -8.76
C GLY A 297 10.31 6.54 -9.94
N ARG A 298 9.40 7.53 -9.90
CA ARG A 298 8.45 7.79 -10.99
C ARG A 298 8.91 8.87 -11.95
N LEU A 299 9.50 9.95 -11.44
CA LEU A 299 9.83 11.15 -12.21
C LEU A 299 11.34 11.37 -12.38
N ASP A 300 12.16 10.62 -11.65
CA ASP A 300 13.62 10.69 -11.68
C ASP A 300 14.21 9.30 -11.35
N THR A 301 15.04 9.18 -10.32
CA THR A 301 15.62 7.93 -9.87
C THR A 301 15.34 7.66 -8.40
N ALA A 302 14.98 6.41 -8.06
CA ALA A 302 14.76 5.96 -6.68
C ALA A 302 16.03 6.07 -5.80
N LYS A 303 17.21 6.18 -6.41
CA LYS A 303 18.48 6.45 -5.69
C LYS A 303 18.42 7.73 -4.85
N ARG A 304 17.58 8.71 -5.21
CA ARG A 304 17.37 9.92 -4.40
C ARG A 304 16.66 9.60 -3.08
N ALA A 305 15.66 8.73 -3.10
CA ALA A 305 14.96 8.30 -1.89
C ALA A 305 15.90 7.48 -1.00
N LEU A 306 16.69 6.57 -1.57
CA LEU A 306 17.72 5.84 -0.83
C LEU A 306 18.79 6.80 -0.26
N GLY A 307 19.19 7.81 -1.02
CA GLY A 307 20.10 8.88 -0.57
C GLY A 307 19.54 9.66 0.63
N LEU A 308 18.23 9.92 0.67
CA LEU A 308 17.57 10.53 1.82
C LEU A 308 17.68 9.64 3.07
N LEU A 309 17.48 8.33 2.94
CA LEU A 309 17.58 7.40 4.08
C LEU A 309 19.03 7.28 4.58
N ASN A 310 20.01 7.33 3.69
CA ASN A 310 21.43 7.19 4.00
C ASN A 310 22.09 8.46 4.54
N VAL A 311 21.46 9.63 4.36
CA VAL A 311 22.09 10.91 4.74
C VAL A 311 22.28 11.03 6.25
N ARG A 312 23.47 11.43 6.67
CA ARG A 312 23.81 11.62 8.10
C ARG A 312 23.81 13.10 8.52
N ALA A 313 24.13 14.00 7.59
CA ALA A 313 24.20 15.42 7.88
C ALA A 313 22.82 16.08 7.78
N ARG A 314 22.42 16.81 8.83
CA ARG A 314 21.10 17.48 8.90
C ARG A 314 20.84 18.42 7.73
N ARG A 315 21.86 19.18 7.30
CA ARG A 315 21.73 20.13 6.20
C ARG A 315 21.36 19.45 4.88
N ASP A 316 22.07 18.35 4.58
CA ASP A 316 21.85 17.61 3.33
C ASP A 316 20.52 16.86 3.37
N ALA A 317 20.12 16.38 4.55
CA ALA A 317 18.81 15.76 4.78
C ALA A 317 17.66 16.71 4.44
N VAL A 318 17.74 17.98 4.87
CA VAL A 318 16.72 18.98 4.55
C VAL A 318 16.64 19.23 3.05
N MET A 319 17.78 19.38 2.37
CA MET A 319 17.81 19.59 0.91
C MET A 319 17.18 18.42 0.16
N LEU A 320 17.54 17.19 0.51
CA LEU A 320 16.98 15.98 -0.13
C LEU A 320 15.48 15.81 0.14
N ALA A 321 15.03 16.12 1.37
CA ALA A 321 13.61 16.05 1.73
C ALA A 321 12.76 17.07 0.97
N GLU A 322 13.25 18.32 0.83
CA GLU A 322 12.59 19.37 0.06
C GLU A 322 12.53 18.99 -1.43
N ASP A 323 13.59 18.38 -1.96
CA ASP A 323 13.66 17.91 -3.33
C ASP A 323 12.63 16.79 -3.62
N LEU A 324 12.56 15.77 -2.75
CA LEU A 324 11.55 14.71 -2.87
C LEU A 324 10.12 15.24 -2.73
N LYS A 325 9.91 16.21 -1.83
CA LYS A 325 8.61 16.87 -1.70
C LYS A 325 8.23 17.62 -2.98
N ALA A 326 9.16 18.35 -3.58
CA ALA A 326 8.93 19.07 -4.83
C ALA A 326 8.61 18.12 -6.00
N LEU A 327 9.30 16.98 -6.10
CA LEU A 327 8.97 15.92 -7.07
C LEU A 327 7.54 15.38 -6.87
N ASN A 328 7.15 15.16 -5.61
CA ASN A 328 5.79 14.70 -5.29
C ASN A 328 4.73 15.76 -5.62
N ASP A 329 5.01 17.04 -5.36
CA ASP A 329 4.09 18.13 -5.71
C ASP A 329 3.92 18.23 -7.25
N SER A 330 5.01 18.13 -8.03
CA SER A 330 4.95 18.05 -9.49
C SER A 330 4.14 16.84 -9.97
N ARG A 331 4.36 15.65 -9.37
CA ARG A 331 3.56 14.45 -9.67
C ARG A 331 2.07 14.67 -9.40
N LYS A 332 1.71 15.34 -8.27
CA LYS A 332 0.31 15.66 -7.95
C LYS A 332 -0.32 16.55 -9.01
N GLU A 333 0.36 17.64 -9.40
CA GLU A 333 -0.12 18.56 -10.43
C GLU A 333 -0.32 17.87 -11.79
N MET A 334 0.63 17.02 -12.18
CA MET A 334 0.50 16.22 -13.42
C MET A 334 -0.67 15.24 -13.32
N THR A 335 -0.86 14.60 -12.15
CA THR A 335 -1.98 13.66 -11.92
C THR A 335 -3.32 14.38 -11.97
N GLU A 336 -3.46 15.52 -11.30
CA GLU A 336 -4.70 16.32 -11.27
C GLU A 336 -5.08 16.74 -12.68
N ARG A 337 -4.13 17.26 -13.45
CA ARG A 337 -4.32 17.64 -14.87
C ARG A 337 -4.79 16.46 -15.72
N GLY A 338 -4.12 15.30 -15.59
CA GLY A 338 -4.53 14.10 -16.33
C GLY A 338 -5.90 13.54 -15.92
N VAL A 339 -6.27 13.65 -14.64
CA VAL A 339 -7.61 13.30 -14.17
C VAL A 339 -8.67 14.23 -14.72
N GLU A 340 -8.43 15.56 -14.73
CA GLU A 340 -9.36 16.54 -15.29
C GLU A 340 -9.58 16.29 -16.78
N GLU A 341 -8.53 16.07 -17.55
CA GLU A 341 -8.59 15.74 -18.97
C GLU A 341 -9.37 14.44 -19.22
N ALA A 342 -9.06 13.38 -18.45
CA ALA A 342 -9.77 12.10 -18.54
C ALA A 342 -11.28 12.25 -18.24
N VAL A 343 -11.63 12.99 -17.19
CA VAL A 343 -13.01 13.28 -16.83
C VAL A 343 -13.72 14.05 -17.93
N GLN A 344 -13.10 15.11 -18.45
CA GLN A 344 -13.66 15.87 -19.56
C GLN A 344 -13.92 14.97 -20.78
N MET A 345 -12.96 14.13 -21.14
CA MET A 345 -13.10 13.18 -22.25
C MET A 345 -14.26 12.20 -22.02
N ILE A 346 -14.37 11.63 -20.81
CA ILE A 346 -15.44 10.69 -20.46
C ILE A 346 -16.82 11.38 -20.54
N GLU A 347 -16.97 12.55 -19.94
CA GLU A 347 -18.27 13.23 -19.86
C GLU A 347 -18.77 13.81 -21.21
N THR A 348 -17.83 14.17 -22.12
CA THR A 348 -18.16 14.83 -23.39
C THR A 348 -18.21 13.87 -24.59
N THR A 349 -17.87 12.60 -24.41
CA THR A 349 -17.82 11.61 -25.51
C THR A 349 -18.67 10.39 -25.21
N SER A 350 -18.70 9.42 -26.13
CA SER A 350 -19.34 8.12 -25.94
C SER A 350 -18.67 7.23 -24.90
N LEU A 351 -17.52 7.63 -24.33
CA LEU A 351 -16.86 6.89 -23.23
C LEU A 351 -17.74 6.74 -22.00
N LYS A 352 -18.60 7.73 -21.73
CA LYS A 352 -19.56 7.67 -20.59
C LYS A 352 -20.47 6.44 -20.60
N ASP A 353 -20.73 5.89 -21.78
CA ASP A 353 -21.61 4.74 -21.97
C ASP A 353 -20.88 3.39 -21.88
N ASP A 354 -19.53 3.40 -21.91
CA ASP A 354 -18.70 2.22 -21.83
C ASP A 354 -18.71 1.61 -20.42
N ARG A 355 -18.74 0.28 -20.34
CA ARG A 355 -18.60 -0.46 -19.06
C ARG A 355 -17.15 -0.57 -18.62
N VAL A 356 -16.21 -0.60 -19.58
CA VAL A 356 -14.78 -0.57 -19.36
C VAL A 356 -14.24 0.71 -20.01
N LEU A 357 -13.76 1.63 -19.19
CA LEU A 357 -13.25 2.92 -19.67
C LEU A 357 -11.83 2.75 -20.24
N VAL A 358 -11.66 3.06 -21.51
CA VAL A 358 -10.34 3.10 -22.17
C VAL A 358 -10.08 4.55 -22.58
N VAL A 359 -9.24 5.21 -21.81
CA VAL A 359 -8.93 6.65 -21.96
C VAL A 359 -7.52 6.81 -22.53
N TYR A 360 -7.39 7.49 -23.66
CA TYR A 360 -6.09 7.75 -24.29
C TYR A 360 -5.67 9.20 -24.06
N LEU A 361 -4.60 9.39 -23.28
CA LEU A 361 -4.00 10.67 -22.91
C LEU A 361 -2.57 10.71 -23.45
N PRO A 362 -2.35 11.10 -24.71
CA PRO A 362 -1.04 10.99 -25.38
C PRO A 362 0.07 11.80 -24.70
N ASP A 363 -0.26 12.93 -24.07
CA ASP A 363 0.69 13.82 -23.42
C ASP A 363 0.92 13.49 -21.94
N CYS A 364 0.27 12.44 -21.41
CA CYS A 364 0.43 12.00 -20.05
C CYS A 364 1.74 11.23 -19.86
N HIS A 365 2.47 11.52 -18.80
CA HIS A 365 3.68 10.75 -18.45
C HIS A 365 3.31 9.31 -18.07
N GLU A 366 4.00 8.31 -18.64
CA GLU A 366 3.66 6.88 -18.48
C GLU A 366 3.64 6.42 -17.00
N SER A 367 4.52 6.96 -16.16
CA SER A 367 4.63 6.56 -14.76
C SER A 367 3.44 6.96 -13.88
N ILE A 368 2.58 7.89 -14.33
CA ILE A 368 1.38 8.34 -13.59
C ILE A 368 0.08 7.80 -14.18
N ALA A 369 0.10 7.16 -15.34
CA ALA A 369 -1.10 6.60 -15.98
C ALA A 369 -1.88 5.67 -15.03
N GLY A 370 -1.18 4.83 -14.24
CA GLY A 370 -1.80 3.96 -13.24
C GLY A 370 -2.44 4.70 -12.07
N ILE A 371 -1.93 5.87 -11.70
CA ILE A 371 -2.53 6.71 -10.63
C ILE A 371 -3.81 7.35 -11.16
N ILE A 372 -3.77 7.87 -12.39
CA ILE A 372 -4.95 8.44 -13.05
C ILE A 372 -6.04 7.36 -13.20
N ALA A 373 -5.67 6.16 -13.68
CA ALA A 373 -6.61 5.04 -13.78
C ALA A 373 -7.27 4.70 -12.44
N GLY A 374 -6.51 4.72 -11.34
CA GLY A 374 -7.02 4.55 -9.99
C GLY A 374 -8.05 5.61 -9.60
N ARG A 375 -7.75 6.89 -9.83
CA ARG A 375 -8.65 8.02 -9.52
C ARG A 375 -9.94 7.98 -10.36
N ILE A 376 -9.83 7.65 -11.64
CA ILE A 376 -11.00 7.50 -12.52
C ILE A 376 -11.84 6.29 -12.08
N LYS A 377 -11.21 5.16 -11.74
CA LYS A 377 -11.90 3.98 -11.18
C LYS A 377 -12.67 4.34 -9.90
N GLU A 378 -12.07 5.06 -8.98
CA GLU A 378 -12.73 5.51 -7.74
C GLU A 378 -13.95 6.39 -8.02
N ARG A 379 -13.84 7.31 -9.00
CA ARG A 379 -14.92 8.23 -9.35
C ARG A 379 -16.10 7.57 -10.03
N TYR A 380 -15.84 6.65 -11.00
CA TYR A 380 -16.88 6.04 -11.83
C TYR A 380 -17.26 4.64 -11.40
N TYR A 381 -16.48 4.02 -10.54
CA TYR A 381 -16.60 2.63 -10.11
C TYR A 381 -16.72 1.65 -11.30
N ARG A 382 -15.82 1.79 -12.25
CA ARG A 382 -15.68 0.95 -13.47
C ARG A 382 -14.23 0.50 -13.64
N PRO A 383 -13.97 -0.62 -14.35
CA PRO A 383 -12.62 -0.91 -14.83
C PRO A 383 -12.13 0.20 -15.75
N VAL A 384 -10.88 0.62 -15.59
CA VAL A 384 -10.28 1.75 -16.32
C VAL A 384 -8.92 1.35 -16.86
N PHE A 385 -8.67 1.63 -18.11
CA PHE A 385 -7.36 1.67 -18.72
C PHE A 385 -7.04 3.13 -19.11
N VAL A 386 -5.90 3.63 -18.65
CA VAL A 386 -5.33 4.89 -19.10
C VAL A 386 -4.12 4.58 -19.96
N LEU A 387 -4.18 5.01 -21.19
CA LEU A 387 -3.17 4.80 -22.22
C LEU A 387 -2.44 6.12 -22.49
N THR A 388 -1.14 6.04 -22.77
CA THR A 388 -0.31 7.19 -23.12
C THR A 388 0.63 6.86 -24.26
N LYS A 389 1.09 7.87 -24.97
CA LYS A 389 2.10 7.69 -26.02
C LYS A 389 3.43 7.30 -25.40
N ALA A 390 4.10 6.32 -25.98
CA ALA A 390 5.43 5.87 -25.60
C ALA A 390 6.43 6.15 -26.76
N GLU A 391 7.71 5.86 -26.54
CA GLU A 391 8.71 5.95 -27.62
C GLU A 391 8.34 5.05 -28.79
N GLU A 392 7.86 3.85 -28.49
CA GLU A 392 7.32 2.92 -29.49
C GLU A 392 5.85 2.60 -29.13
N GLY A 393 4.91 3.06 -29.96
CA GLY A 393 3.48 2.79 -29.81
C GLY A 393 2.85 3.47 -28.57
N VAL A 394 2.04 2.72 -27.87
CA VAL A 394 1.24 3.18 -26.71
C VAL A 394 1.47 2.25 -25.54
N LYS A 395 1.72 2.81 -24.37
CA LYS A 395 1.73 2.08 -23.08
C LYS A 395 0.47 2.44 -22.28
N GLY A 396 0.05 1.54 -21.40
CA GLY A 396 -1.10 1.78 -20.56
C GLY A 396 -1.06 1.06 -19.23
N SER A 397 -1.82 1.61 -18.30
CA SER A 397 -2.06 0.99 -17.00
C SER A 397 -3.55 0.85 -16.75
N GLY A 398 -3.97 -0.31 -16.28
CA GLY A 398 -5.34 -0.62 -15.91
C GLY A 398 -5.53 -0.72 -14.41
N ARG A 399 -6.73 -0.32 -13.96
CA ARG A 399 -7.21 -0.54 -12.59
C ARG A 399 -8.64 -1.03 -12.64
N SER A 400 -8.95 -2.05 -11.85
CA SER A 400 -10.24 -2.75 -11.90
C SER A 400 -11.04 -2.67 -10.61
N ILE A 401 -12.29 -3.07 -10.70
CA ILE A 401 -13.21 -3.32 -9.58
C ILE A 401 -13.23 -4.82 -9.28
N GLU A 402 -13.67 -5.21 -8.08
CA GLU A 402 -13.69 -6.61 -7.63
C GLU A 402 -14.47 -7.56 -8.56
N ALA A 403 -15.52 -7.06 -9.20
CA ALA A 403 -16.37 -7.85 -10.08
C ALA A 403 -15.76 -8.15 -11.46
N TYR A 404 -14.59 -7.53 -11.81
CA TYR A 404 -13.99 -7.65 -13.14
C TYR A 404 -12.54 -8.10 -13.07
N ASP A 405 -12.28 -9.32 -13.52
CA ASP A 405 -10.92 -9.82 -13.67
C ASP A 405 -10.28 -9.23 -14.93
N MET A 406 -9.52 -8.16 -14.74
CA MET A 406 -8.91 -7.39 -15.81
C MET A 406 -7.92 -8.22 -16.63
N PHE A 407 -7.08 -9.01 -15.98
CA PHE A 407 -6.07 -9.82 -16.67
C PHE A 407 -6.70 -10.93 -17.52
N ALA A 408 -7.67 -11.67 -16.96
CA ALA A 408 -8.40 -12.70 -17.69
C ALA A 408 -9.12 -12.14 -18.92
N GLN A 409 -9.69 -10.92 -18.83
CA GLN A 409 -10.33 -10.28 -19.98
C GLN A 409 -9.32 -9.81 -21.03
N MET A 410 -8.15 -9.31 -20.62
CA MET A 410 -7.06 -8.95 -21.55
C MET A 410 -6.54 -10.18 -22.30
N CYS A 411 -6.45 -11.34 -21.68
CA CYS A 411 -6.07 -12.60 -22.33
C CYS A 411 -7.00 -12.93 -23.52
N LYS A 412 -8.29 -12.59 -23.44
CA LYS A 412 -9.26 -12.82 -24.54
C LYS A 412 -9.00 -11.93 -25.76
N CYS A 413 -8.31 -10.81 -25.59
CA CYS A 413 -7.94 -9.89 -26.67
C CYS A 413 -6.43 -9.75 -26.88
N ARG A 414 -5.67 -10.79 -26.50
CA ARG A 414 -4.20 -10.85 -26.54
C ARG A 414 -3.57 -10.36 -27.86
N ALA A 415 -4.20 -10.64 -28.99
CA ALA A 415 -3.70 -10.30 -30.31
C ALA A 415 -3.58 -8.79 -30.58
N LEU A 416 -4.15 -7.94 -29.73
CA LEU A 416 -4.08 -6.48 -29.84
C LEU A 416 -2.86 -5.89 -29.15
N PHE A 417 -2.19 -6.65 -28.28
CA PHE A 417 -1.07 -6.18 -27.46
C PHE A 417 0.27 -6.66 -28.02
N THR A 418 1.26 -5.80 -27.93
CA THR A 418 2.67 -6.16 -28.14
C THR A 418 3.26 -6.77 -26.85
N LYS A 419 2.87 -6.23 -25.67
CA LYS A 419 3.22 -6.74 -24.35
C LYS A 419 2.07 -6.47 -23.40
N PHE A 420 1.78 -7.39 -22.51
CA PHE A 420 0.86 -7.15 -21.39
C PHE A 420 1.14 -8.09 -20.22
N GLY A 421 0.69 -7.68 -19.03
CA GLY A 421 0.80 -8.47 -17.82
C GLY A 421 -0.03 -7.83 -16.71
N GLY A 422 -0.23 -8.54 -15.62
CA GLY A 422 -0.96 -8.03 -14.48
C GLY A 422 -1.70 -9.09 -13.69
N HIS A 423 -2.62 -8.62 -12.89
CA HIS A 423 -3.45 -9.41 -12.01
C HIS A 423 -4.92 -8.99 -12.16
N ARG A 424 -5.79 -9.62 -11.39
CA ARG A 424 -7.24 -9.37 -11.41
C ARG A 424 -7.62 -7.88 -11.34
N LEU A 425 -6.94 -7.09 -10.47
CA LEU A 425 -7.31 -5.70 -10.17
C LEU A 425 -6.41 -4.64 -10.82
N ALA A 426 -5.30 -5.04 -11.42
CA ALA A 426 -4.37 -4.12 -12.07
C ALA A 426 -3.65 -4.79 -13.23
N ALA A 427 -3.40 -4.04 -14.30
CA ALA A 427 -2.64 -4.55 -15.45
C ALA A 427 -1.82 -3.45 -16.10
N GLY A 428 -0.74 -3.87 -16.76
CA GLY A 428 0.06 -3.06 -17.67
C GLY A 428 -0.03 -3.61 -19.08
N LEU A 429 0.06 -2.73 -20.09
CA LEU A 429 -0.01 -3.15 -21.48
C LEU A 429 0.79 -2.22 -22.39
N SER A 430 1.17 -2.75 -23.55
CA SER A 430 1.67 -2.00 -24.70
C SER A 430 0.96 -2.46 -25.96
N LEU A 431 0.65 -1.52 -26.84
CA LEU A 431 -0.02 -1.78 -28.12
C LEU A 431 0.35 -0.75 -29.18
N GLU A 432 0.08 -1.05 -30.43
CA GLU A 432 0.22 -0.09 -31.52
C GLU A 432 -0.89 0.98 -31.43
N GLU A 433 -0.58 2.24 -31.71
CA GLU A 433 -1.52 3.35 -31.59
C GLU A 433 -2.81 3.12 -32.40
N GLY A 434 -2.70 2.52 -33.60
CA GLY A 434 -3.84 2.17 -34.43
C GLY A 434 -4.79 1.13 -33.81
N ASN A 435 -4.35 0.42 -32.79
CA ASN A 435 -5.17 -0.59 -32.08
C ASN A 435 -5.94 -0.03 -30.88
N VAL A 436 -5.74 1.24 -30.49
CA VAL A 436 -6.39 1.83 -29.30
C VAL A 436 -7.92 1.74 -29.40
N GLN A 437 -8.50 2.20 -30.50
CA GLN A 437 -9.96 2.17 -30.70
C GLN A 437 -10.49 0.72 -30.78
N ARG A 438 -9.77 -0.16 -31.45
CA ARG A 438 -10.14 -1.57 -31.55
C ARG A 438 -10.07 -2.28 -30.19
N PHE A 439 -9.09 -1.91 -29.36
CA PHE A 439 -9.02 -2.42 -27.98
C PHE A 439 -10.24 -1.98 -27.16
N ARG A 440 -10.60 -0.68 -27.20
CA ARG A 440 -11.79 -0.15 -26.54
C ARG A 440 -13.07 -0.93 -26.94
N GLU A 441 -13.28 -1.10 -28.25
CA GLU A 441 -14.46 -1.79 -28.77
C GLU A 441 -14.47 -3.26 -28.36
N THR A 442 -13.34 -3.96 -28.49
CA THR A 442 -13.24 -5.39 -28.17
C THR A 442 -13.45 -5.66 -26.68
N ILE A 443 -12.78 -4.89 -25.79
CA ILE A 443 -12.88 -5.13 -24.35
C ILE A 443 -14.28 -4.84 -23.82
N ASN A 444 -15.00 -3.85 -24.40
CA ASN A 444 -16.38 -3.56 -24.05
C ASN A 444 -17.36 -4.60 -24.61
N ALA A 445 -17.13 -5.13 -25.80
CA ALA A 445 -17.93 -6.21 -26.37
C ALA A 445 -17.82 -7.52 -25.57
N LEU A 446 -16.65 -7.77 -24.94
CA LEU A 446 -16.39 -8.91 -24.06
C LEU A 446 -16.86 -8.71 -22.61
N CYS A 447 -17.28 -7.49 -22.26
CA CYS A 447 -17.64 -7.14 -20.88
C CYS A 447 -19.01 -7.67 -20.49
N GLU A 448 -19.05 -8.52 -19.46
CA GLU A 448 -20.26 -9.13 -18.91
C GLU A 448 -20.78 -8.42 -17.63
N LEU A 449 -20.14 -7.30 -17.21
CA LEU A 449 -20.56 -6.56 -16.03
C LEU A 449 -22.02 -6.09 -16.14
N THR A 450 -22.75 -6.26 -15.06
CA THR A 450 -24.12 -5.74 -14.89
C THR A 450 -24.09 -4.38 -14.20
N GLU A 451 -25.21 -3.66 -14.20
CA GLU A 451 -25.34 -2.42 -13.41
C GLU A 451 -25.15 -2.65 -11.91
N GLN A 452 -25.49 -3.84 -11.39
CA GLN A 452 -25.29 -4.19 -9.98
C GLN A 452 -23.80 -4.35 -9.65
N ASP A 453 -23.02 -4.90 -10.56
CA ASP A 453 -21.56 -5.07 -10.39
C ASP A 453 -20.82 -3.72 -10.37
N MET A 454 -21.39 -2.72 -11.03
CA MET A 454 -20.89 -1.33 -11.08
C MET A 454 -21.43 -0.44 -9.96
N GLN A 455 -22.10 -1.01 -8.95
CA GLN A 455 -22.49 -0.28 -7.74
C GLN A 455 -21.45 -0.44 -6.65
N MET A 456 -20.92 0.69 -6.16
CA MET A 456 -19.99 0.68 -5.05
C MET A 456 -20.65 0.09 -3.80
N LYS A 457 -20.05 -0.97 -3.25
CA LYS A 457 -20.46 -1.58 -2.00
C LYS A 457 -19.81 -0.84 -0.83
N VAL A 458 -20.60 -0.28 0.04
CA VAL A 458 -20.16 0.32 1.31
C VAL A 458 -20.39 -0.68 2.43
N SER A 459 -19.30 -1.22 2.96
CA SER A 459 -19.35 -2.14 4.10
C SER A 459 -19.42 -1.37 5.40
N ILE A 460 -20.47 -1.59 6.18
CA ILE A 460 -20.74 -0.92 7.45
C ILE A 460 -20.53 -1.94 8.57
N ASP A 461 -19.73 -1.60 9.59
CA ASP A 461 -19.46 -2.50 10.71
C ASP A 461 -20.70 -2.75 11.56
N MET A 462 -21.43 -1.70 11.89
CA MET A 462 -22.69 -1.80 12.63
C MET A 462 -23.48 -0.49 12.61
N GLN A 463 -24.78 -0.58 12.88
CA GLN A 463 -25.56 0.57 13.27
C GLN A 463 -25.17 0.98 14.70
N LEU A 464 -24.92 2.28 14.92
CA LEU A 464 -24.51 2.80 16.22
C LEU A 464 -25.31 4.06 16.57
N PRO A 465 -26.33 3.97 17.45
CA PRO A 465 -27.10 5.13 17.91
C PRO A 465 -26.25 6.15 18.68
N PHE A 466 -26.54 7.43 18.54
CA PHE A 466 -25.77 8.53 19.12
C PHE A 466 -25.47 8.43 20.63
N PRO A 467 -26.39 7.94 21.48
CA PRO A 467 -26.10 7.81 22.92
C PRO A 467 -24.93 6.88 23.26
N TYR A 468 -24.56 5.96 22.35
CA TYR A 468 -23.42 5.07 22.56
C TYR A 468 -22.07 5.70 22.14
N ILE A 469 -22.10 6.86 21.49
CA ILE A 469 -20.89 7.53 21.01
C ILE A 469 -20.36 8.45 22.14
N THR A 470 -19.45 7.95 22.95
CA THR A 470 -18.80 8.67 24.04
C THR A 470 -17.32 8.84 23.77
N GLU A 471 -16.64 9.72 24.54
CA GLU A 471 -15.18 9.87 24.44
C GLU A 471 -14.47 8.57 24.82
N GLU A 472 -14.97 7.82 25.80
CA GLU A 472 -14.42 6.53 26.24
C GLU A 472 -14.52 5.50 25.12
N MET A 473 -15.67 5.41 24.43
CA MET A 473 -15.86 4.53 23.29
C MET A 473 -14.90 4.90 22.15
N ILE A 474 -14.73 6.16 21.84
CA ILE A 474 -13.80 6.63 20.79
C ILE A 474 -12.36 6.25 21.15
N LYS A 475 -11.97 6.44 22.42
CA LYS A 475 -10.65 6.02 22.90
C LYS A 475 -10.44 4.51 22.81
N GLU A 476 -11.47 3.72 23.09
CA GLU A 476 -11.40 2.28 22.96
C GLU A 476 -11.20 1.84 21.50
N LEU A 477 -11.72 2.57 20.51
CA LEU A 477 -11.48 2.28 19.10
C LEU A 477 -9.99 2.41 18.71
N GLU A 478 -9.19 3.16 19.46
CA GLU A 478 -7.73 3.28 19.24
C GLU A 478 -7.02 1.92 19.41
N LEU A 479 -7.60 0.97 20.18
CA LEU A 479 -7.08 -0.39 20.31
C LEU A 479 -7.09 -1.17 18.98
N LEU A 480 -7.93 -0.75 18.03
CA LEU A 480 -7.98 -1.34 16.70
C LEU A 480 -6.89 -0.80 15.76
N GLU A 481 -6.21 0.30 16.10
CA GLU A 481 -5.12 0.84 15.28
C GLU A 481 -3.90 -0.08 15.26
N PRO A 482 -3.11 -0.06 14.18
CA PRO A 482 -3.16 0.84 13.00
C PRO A 482 -4.22 0.44 11.98
N PHE A 483 -4.91 1.43 11.39
CA PHE A 483 -5.88 1.21 10.32
C PHE A 483 -5.22 1.24 8.94
N GLY A 484 -5.72 0.39 8.03
CA GLY A 484 -5.27 0.29 6.65
C GLY A 484 -5.97 -0.86 5.92
N LYS A 485 -5.35 -1.35 4.84
CA LYS A 485 -5.84 -2.54 4.15
C LYS A 485 -5.86 -3.74 5.12
N GLY A 486 -6.84 -4.62 5.02
CA GLY A 486 -7.04 -5.74 5.95
C GLY A 486 -7.58 -5.36 7.34
N ASN A 487 -7.35 -4.12 7.80
CA ASN A 487 -7.85 -3.58 9.06
C ASN A 487 -8.45 -2.17 8.87
N PRO A 488 -9.60 -2.04 8.21
CA PRO A 488 -10.19 -0.73 7.91
C PRO A 488 -10.67 -0.02 9.19
N LYS A 489 -10.66 1.33 9.14
CA LYS A 489 -11.28 2.13 10.21
C LYS A 489 -12.77 1.77 10.34
N PRO A 490 -13.29 1.54 11.56
CA PRO A 490 -14.67 1.13 11.75
C PRO A 490 -15.66 2.16 11.20
N LEU A 491 -16.53 1.72 10.30
CA LEU A 491 -17.58 2.55 9.70
C LEU A 491 -18.92 2.23 10.35
N PHE A 492 -19.53 3.25 10.95
CA PHE A 492 -20.84 3.17 11.57
C PHE A 492 -21.91 3.80 10.70
N ALA A 493 -23.17 3.47 10.96
CA ALA A 493 -24.30 4.08 10.27
C ALA A 493 -25.46 4.36 11.22
N GLU A 494 -26.27 5.37 10.86
CA GLU A 494 -27.57 5.60 11.47
C GLU A 494 -28.56 6.06 10.40
N LYS A 495 -29.84 5.67 10.58
CA LYS A 495 -30.92 5.90 9.64
C LYS A 495 -31.91 6.95 10.17
N ASN A 496 -32.69 7.53 9.25
CA ASN A 496 -33.78 8.42 9.58
C ASN A 496 -33.38 9.62 10.43
N LEU A 497 -32.22 10.17 10.18
CA LEU A 497 -31.71 11.34 10.89
C LEU A 497 -32.23 12.62 10.26
N ARG A 498 -32.69 13.56 11.11
CA ARG A 498 -33.02 14.94 10.70
C ARG A 498 -31.77 15.78 10.66
N VAL A 499 -31.60 16.53 9.59
CA VAL A 499 -30.48 17.44 9.43
C VAL A 499 -30.86 18.83 9.93
N LEU A 500 -30.11 19.36 10.87
CA LEU A 500 -30.35 20.68 11.49
C LEU A 500 -29.17 21.62 11.14
N SER A 501 -29.52 22.84 10.71
CA SER A 501 -28.58 23.95 10.47
C SER A 501 -27.36 23.59 9.62
N PRO A 502 -27.51 22.95 8.45
CA PRO A 502 -26.40 22.66 7.58
C PRO A 502 -25.77 23.97 7.06
N ARG A 503 -24.43 24.03 7.04
CA ARG A 503 -23.70 25.20 6.55
C ARG A 503 -22.30 24.84 6.11
N ILE A 504 -21.82 25.46 5.04
CA ILE A 504 -20.45 25.33 4.58
C ILE A 504 -19.57 26.32 5.36
N ILE A 505 -18.47 25.81 5.90
CA ILE A 505 -17.49 26.55 6.72
C ILE A 505 -16.06 26.36 6.18
N GLY A 506 -15.12 27.04 6.82
CA GLY A 506 -13.70 27.00 6.45
C GLY A 506 -13.33 28.08 5.40
N LYS A 507 -12.06 28.47 5.41
CA LYS A 507 -11.52 29.50 4.50
C LYS A 507 -11.69 29.10 3.02
N ASN A 508 -11.56 27.80 2.72
CA ASN A 508 -11.68 27.25 1.37
C ASN A 508 -13.10 26.73 1.05
N ARG A 509 -14.07 26.94 1.93
CA ARG A 509 -15.47 26.47 1.75
C ARG A 509 -15.55 24.96 1.44
N ASN A 510 -14.70 24.16 2.03
CA ASN A 510 -14.54 22.71 1.78
C ASN A 510 -15.00 21.81 2.95
N VAL A 511 -15.68 22.38 3.94
CA VAL A 511 -16.22 21.64 5.07
C VAL A 511 -17.70 21.96 5.22
N LEU A 512 -18.56 20.95 5.19
CA LEU A 512 -19.97 21.09 5.57
C LEU A 512 -20.10 20.72 7.06
N LYS A 513 -20.66 21.59 7.86
CA LYS A 513 -20.99 21.35 9.25
C LYS A 513 -22.50 21.38 9.46
N CYS A 514 -23.02 20.40 10.20
CA CYS A 514 -24.45 20.34 10.56
C CYS A 514 -24.60 19.69 11.94
N ARG A 515 -25.84 19.58 12.40
CA ARG A 515 -26.23 18.77 13.53
C ARG A 515 -27.23 17.71 13.04
N LEU A 516 -27.03 16.49 13.46
CA LEU A 516 -27.92 15.36 13.15
C LEU A 516 -28.77 15.05 14.39
N GLU A 517 -30.05 14.78 14.21
CA GLU A 517 -31.00 14.44 15.27
C GLU A 517 -31.68 13.13 14.94
N ASP A 518 -31.66 12.17 15.88
CA ASP A 518 -32.34 10.89 15.75
C ASP A 518 -33.86 11.00 16.13
N ALA A 519 -34.56 9.90 16.03
CA ALA A 519 -36.02 9.86 16.31
C ALA A 519 -36.36 10.11 17.80
N ASP A 520 -35.40 9.88 18.69
CA ASP A 520 -35.54 10.05 20.13
C ASP A 520 -35.12 11.46 20.58
N GLY A 521 -34.68 12.33 19.64
CA GLY A 521 -34.25 13.70 19.89
C GLY A 521 -32.79 13.84 20.34
N ASN A 522 -31.99 12.76 20.28
CA ASN A 522 -30.56 12.86 20.55
C ASN A 522 -29.88 13.57 19.37
N GLN A 523 -29.00 14.52 19.70
CA GLN A 523 -28.33 15.34 18.71
C GLN A 523 -26.82 15.08 18.70
N MET A 524 -26.23 15.07 17.49
CA MET A 524 -24.80 14.88 17.26
C MET A 524 -24.26 15.91 16.27
N GLU A 525 -23.16 16.58 16.64
CA GLU A 525 -22.43 17.45 15.71
C GLU A 525 -21.79 16.60 14.61
N ALA A 526 -21.91 17.06 13.36
CA ALA A 526 -21.44 16.34 12.20
C ALA A 526 -20.66 17.24 11.23
N VAL A 527 -19.60 16.71 10.65
CA VAL A 527 -18.80 17.36 9.60
C VAL A 527 -18.66 16.45 8.38
N TYR A 528 -18.58 17.05 7.20
CA TYR A 528 -18.37 16.35 5.93
C TYR A 528 -17.32 17.09 5.09
N PHE A 529 -16.42 16.34 4.44
CA PHE A 529 -15.28 16.86 3.69
C PHE A 529 -15.28 16.52 2.19
N GLY A 530 -16.33 15.87 1.67
CA GLY A 530 -16.44 15.51 0.26
C GLY A 530 -16.98 16.66 -0.61
N ASP A 531 -17.85 16.34 -1.56
CA ASP A 531 -18.57 17.34 -2.35
C ASP A 531 -19.62 18.06 -1.47
N VAL A 532 -19.17 19.13 -0.84
CA VAL A 532 -19.96 19.86 0.17
C VAL A 532 -21.19 20.55 -0.44
N GLU A 533 -21.10 21.00 -1.69
CA GLU A 533 -22.23 21.67 -2.37
C GLU A 533 -23.31 20.64 -2.76
N ALA A 534 -22.92 19.49 -3.31
CA ALA A 534 -23.86 18.41 -3.60
C ALA A 534 -24.50 17.86 -2.32
N CYS A 535 -23.73 17.70 -1.24
CA CYS A 535 -24.24 17.24 0.05
C CYS A 535 -25.21 18.25 0.66
N LEU A 536 -24.88 19.55 0.65
CA LEU A 536 -25.77 20.60 1.15
C LEU A 536 -27.10 20.61 0.40
N LYS A 537 -27.05 20.54 -0.93
CA LYS A 537 -28.27 20.46 -1.76
C LYS A 537 -29.13 19.25 -1.39
N ALA A 538 -28.51 18.06 -1.22
CA ALA A 538 -29.22 16.86 -0.81
C ALA A 538 -29.88 17.02 0.57
N MET A 539 -29.19 17.66 1.53
CA MET A 539 -29.73 17.95 2.87
C MET A 539 -30.89 18.97 2.87
N GLU A 540 -30.88 19.92 1.93
CA GLU A 540 -31.98 20.87 1.76
C GLU A 540 -33.23 20.23 1.12
N GLU A 541 -32.99 19.32 0.16
CA GLU A 541 -34.08 18.58 -0.52
C GLU A 541 -34.72 17.52 0.37
N LYS A 542 -33.92 16.82 1.19
CA LYS A 542 -34.33 15.72 2.06
C LYS A 542 -34.24 16.12 3.53
N LYS A 543 -35.36 16.20 4.22
CA LYS A 543 -35.39 16.54 5.66
C LYS A 543 -34.94 15.40 6.56
N VAL A 544 -34.94 14.16 6.05
CA VAL A 544 -34.56 12.94 6.77
C VAL A 544 -33.66 12.13 5.85
N MET A 545 -32.48 11.76 6.35
CA MET A 545 -31.48 11.04 5.58
C MET A 545 -30.82 9.94 6.43
N SER A 546 -30.11 9.05 5.77
CA SER A 546 -29.25 8.06 6.42
C SER A 546 -27.79 8.41 6.16
N PHE A 547 -26.93 8.20 7.15
CA PHE A 547 -25.52 8.55 7.07
C PHE A 547 -24.64 7.38 7.51
N THR A 548 -23.49 7.25 6.86
CA THR A 548 -22.36 6.51 7.43
C THR A 548 -21.35 7.50 7.97
N TYR A 549 -20.65 7.13 9.05
CA TYR A 549 -19.75 8.06 9.72
C TYR A 549 -18.68 7.37 10.57
N TYR A 550 -17.64 8.13 10.87
CA TYR A 550 -16.66 7.84 11.90
C TYR A 550 -16.88 8.76 13.11
N PRO A 551 -16.97 8.23 14.34
CA PRO A 551 -16.96 9.07 15.54
C PRO A 551 -15.56 9.65 15.76
N SER A 552 -15.49 10.86 16.30
CA SER A 552 -14.23 11.54 16.62
C SER A 552 -14.41 12.53 17.76
N VAL A 553 -13.33 12.87 18.44
CA VAL A 553 -13.30 13.97 19.41
C VAL A 553 -12.80 15.22 18.69
N ASN A 554 -13.60 16.27 18.73
CA ASN A 554 -13.18 17.58 18.26
C ASN A 554 -12.61 18.37 19.46
N GLU A 555 -11.41 18.88 19.29
CA GLU A 555 -10.77 19.76 20.27
C GLU A 555 -10.58 21.15 19.67
N TYR A 556 -11.29 22.12 20.24
CA TYR A 556 -11.22 23.49 19.79
C TYR A 556 -11.16 24.47 20.99
N MET A 557 -10.14 25.32 21.02
CA MET A 557 -9.88 26.25 22.12
C MET A 557 -9.92 25.61 23.53
N GLY A 558 -9.35 24.42 23.67
CA GLY A 558 -9.31 23.65 24.91
C GLY A 558 -10.64 23.02 25.33
N ARG A 559 -11.67 23.11 24.50
CA ARG A 559 -12.95 22.37 24.69
C ARG A 559 -12.98 21.13 23.87
N ARG A 560 -13.26 20.00 24.50
CA ARG A 560 -13.46 18.71 23.86
C ARG A 560 -14.94 18.44 23.66
N SER A 561 -15.31 17.92 22.51
CA SER A 561 -16.68 17.53 22.21
C SER A 561 -16.68 16.35 21.23
N VAL A 562 -17.62 15.45 21.43
CA VAL A 562 -17.85 14.35 20.50
C VAL A 562 -18.53 14.84 19.24
N GLN A 563 -18.09 14.39 18.08
CA GLN A 563 -18.68 14.64 16.79
C GLN A 563 -18.55 13.41 15.87
N VAL A 564 -19.27 13.41 14.77
CA VAL A 564 -19.11 12.41 13.71
C VAL A 564 -18.62 13.04 12.42
N THR A 565 -17.73 12.34 11.73
CA THR A 565 -17.33 12.68 10.36
C THR A 565 -18.13 11.85 9.41
N ILE A 566 -19.02 12.48 8.66
CA ILE A 566 -19.85 11.83 7.64
C ILE A 566 -18.95 11.32 6.50
N VAL A 567 -19.23 10.10 6.03
CA VAL A 567 -18.53 9.46 4.90
C VAL A 567 -19.46 9.37 3.69
N ASN A 568 -20.63 8.76 3.87
CA ASN A 568 -21.65 8.62 2.83
C ASN A 568 -23.01 9.08 3.35
N TYR A 569 -23.90 9.42 2.42
CA TYR A 569 -25.29 9.83 2.72
C TYR A 569 -26.27 9.33 1.66
N GLN A 570 -27.52 9.04 2.08
CA GLN A 570 -28.61 8.63 1.20
C GLN A 570 -29.94 9.30 1.58
#